data_ed9483c7560ba35177f73b5ff77ae4de
#
_entry.id   ed9483c7560ba35177f73b5ff77ae4de
#
_cell.length_a   1.000
_cell.length_b   1.000
_cell.length_c   1.000
_cell.angle_alpha   90.00
_cell.angle_beta   90.00
_cell.angle_gamma   90.00
#
_symmetry.space_group_name_H-M   'P 1'
#
loop_
_entity.id
_entity.type
_entity.pdbx_description
1 polymer ?
#
loop_
_entity_poly.entity_id
_entity_poly.type
_entity_poly.pdbx_seq_one_letter_code
_entity_poly.pdbx_strand_id
1 'polypeptide(L)'
;LKFSQISEDEVGVLLRLLVSSKPFAKVLELGTGTGMGLSWLVEGLHPEGSLISVEKDEKLLNIARSFFEDDPRIELVNEDASLWIANNLEKRFDLIFADTWAGKFTDLESVLQMVKPNGFYLIDDLNYQAHWPGYHQEKVLFLVDKLKYHPNFYTFPIDVGTGLLLLCRK
;
A
#
# COMPACT_ATOMS: atom_id res chain seq x y z
N LEU A 1 16.12 -7.37 15.62
CA LEU A 1 15.74 -6.57 14.46
C LEU A 1 15.49 -5.14 14.95
N LYS A 2 16.21 -4.14 14.45
CA LYS A 2 15.83 -2.73 14.59
C LYS A 2 14.99 -2.37 13.36
N PHE A 3 13.71 -2.74 13.37
CA PHE A 3 12.76 -2.27 12.38
C PHE A 3 12.15 -0.98 12.93
N SER A 4 12.32 0.13 12.22
CA SER A 4 11.91 1.47 12.64
C SER A 4 10.86 2.09 11.72
N GLN A 5 10.36 1.34 10.73
CA GLN A 5 9.34 1.79 9.79
C GLN A 5 8.01 1.11 10.13
N ILE A 6 7.30 1.67 11.10
CA ILE A 6 5.97 1.20 11.53
C ILE A 6 4.97 2.25 11.10
N SER A 7 3.89 1.84 10.43
CA SER A 7 2.77 2.74 10.12
C SER A 7 2.22 3.37 11.40
N GLU A 8 2.04 4.68 11.39
CA GLU A 8 1.48 5.40 12.53
C GLU A 8 -0.01 5.11 12.70
N ASP A 9 -0.54 5.29 13.91
CA ASP A 9 -1.95 4.96 14.23
C ASP A 9 -2.95 5.68 13.32
N GLU A 10 -2.69 6.94 12.95
CA GLU A 10 -3.55 7.72 12.07
C GLU A 10 -3.59 7.17 10.65
N VAL A 11 -2.46 6.69 10.14
CA VAL A 11 -2.38 5.99 8.84
C VAL A 11 -3.19 4.69 8.92
N GLY A 12 -3.04 3.95 10.00
CA GLY A 12 -3.78 2.72 10.25
C GLY A 12 -5.29 2.94 10.29
N VAL A 13 -5.76 3.97 11.01
CA VAL A 13 -7.19 4.32 11.06
C VAL A 13 -7.71 4.66 9.65
N LEU A 14 -6.94 5.38 8.84
CA LEU A 14 -7.33 5.69 7.46
C LEU A 14 -7.43 4.42 6.61
N LEU A 15 -6.45 3.51 6.70
CA LEU A 15 -6.48 2.22 5.99
C LEU A 15 -7.75 1.44 6.33
N ARG A 16 -8.06 1.29 7.61
CA ARG A 16 -9.28 0.63 8.09
C ARG A 16 -10.55 1.27 7.54
N LEU A 17 -10.65 2.60 7.56
CA LEU A 17 -11.80 3.34 7.03
C LEU A 17 -11.97 3.12 5.52
N LEU A 18 -10.88 3.19 4.76
CA LEU A 18 -10.92 2.99 3.31
C LEU A 18 -11.38 1.57 2.95
N VAL A 19 -10.83 0.55 3.62
CA VAL A 19 -11.24 -0.85 3.40
C VAL A 19 -12.70 -1.05 3.79
N SER A 20 -13.12 -0.59 4.97
CA SER A 20 -14.51 -0.74 5.46
C SER A 20 -15.54 -0.05 4.55
N SER A 21 -15.13 0.98 3.80
CA SER A 21 -16.01 1.67 2.84
C SER A 21 -16.32 0.83 1.59
N LYS A 22 -15.63 -0.29 1.40
CA LYS A 22 -15.74 -1.16 0.21
C LYS A 22 -16.18 -2.57 0.62
N PRO A 23 -17.48 -2.87 0.60
CA PRO A 23 -17.95 -4.24 0.84
C PRO A 23 -17.28 -5.22 -0.13
N PHE A 24 -16.85 -6.38 0.38
CA PHE A 24 -16.18 -7.43 -0.40
C PHE A 24 -14.85 -6.96 -1.06
N ALA A 25 -14.16 -5.98 -0.46
CA ALA A 25 -12.95 -5.39 -1.01
C ALA A 25 -11.92 -6.45 -1.39
N LYS A 26 -11.30 -6.27 -2.56
CA LYS A 26 -10.03 -6.89 -2.94
C LYS A 26 -8.93 -5.88 -2.67
N VAL A 27 -8.05 -6.21 -1.76
CA VAL A 27 -7.00 -5.30 -1.27
C VAL A 27 -5.63 -5.83 -1.67
N LEU A 28 -4.72 -4.94 -2.04
CA LEU A 28 -3.30 -5.22 -2.24
C LEU A 28 -2.47 -4.34 -1.31
N GLU A 29 -1.55 -4.94 -0.58
CA GLU A 29 -0.50 -4.25 0.16
C GLU A 29 0.86 -4.58 -0.47
N LEU A 30 1.62 -3.55 -0.79
CA LEU A 30 3.00 -3.63 -1.28
C LEU A 30 3.95 -3.15 -0.18
N GLY A 31 4.66 -4.07 0.46
CA GLY A 31 5.47 -3.84 1.65
C GLY A 31 4.72 -4.23 2.93
N THR A 32 4.70 -5.53 3.27
CA THR A 32 4.08 -6.03 4.50
C THR A 32 4.84 -5.60 5.75
N GLY A 33 6.17 -5.54 5.65
CA GLY A 33 7.02 -5.35 6.82
C GLY A 33 6.74 -6.41 7.89
N THR A 34 6.53 -5.97 9.12
CA THR A 34 6.15 -6.86 10.24
C THR A 34 4.63 -7.08 10.37
N GLY A 35 3.83 -6.48 9.46
CA GLY A 35 2.37 -6.66 9.43
C GLY A 35 1.56 -5.58 10.16
N MET A 36 2.13 -4.41 10.45
CA MET A 36 1.38 -3.35 11.14
C MET A 36 0.32 -2.74 10.21
N GLY A 37 0.68 -2.34 8.98
CA GLY A 37 -0.30 -1.88 7.97
C GLY A 37 -1.33 -2.96 7.67
N LEU A 38 -0.87 -4.20 7.50
CA LEU A 38 -1.72 -5.37 7.31
C LEU A 38 -2.78 -5.51 8.41
N SER A 39 -2.43 -5.31 9.68
CA SER A 39 -3.36 -5.45 10.80
C SER A 39 -4.55 -4.49 10.69
N TRP A 40 -4.29 -3.25 10.31
CA TRP A 40 -5.32 -2.24 10.11
C TRP A 40 -6.22 -2.53 8.90
N LEU A 41 -5.61 -3.02 7.81
CA LEU A 41 -6.34 -3.45 6.61
C LEU A 41 -7.28 -4.62 6.93
N VAL A 42 -6.78 -5.61 7.67
CA VAL A 42 -7.56 -6.81 8.08
C VAL A 42 -8.71 -6.45 9.01
N GLU A 43 -8.51 -5.52 9.94
CA GLU A 43 -9.56 -5.05 10.85
C GLU A 43 -10.74 -4.41 10.10
N GLY A 44 -10.46 -3.71 8.99
CA GLY A 44 -11.49 -3.12 8.11
C GLY A 44 -12.09 -4.09 7.10
N LEU A 45 -11.48 -5.25 6.89
CA LEU A 45 -11.82 -6.15 5.79
C LEU A 45 -13.10 -6.95 6.09
N HIS A 46 -14.06 -6.88 5.16
CA HIS A 46 -15.29 -7.69 5.24
C HIS A 46 -14.96 -9.19 5.29
N PRO A 47 -15.78 -10.03 5.98
CA PRO A 47 -15.55 -11.48 6.03
C PRO A 47 -15.39 -12.17 4.67
N GLU A 48 -16.02 -11.65 3.63
CA GLU A 48 -15.92 -12.15 2.24
C GLU A 48 -14.94 -11.31 1.38
N GLY A 49 -14.21 -10.37 1.97
CA GLY A 49 -13.14 -9.63 1.31
C GLY A 49 -11.88 -10.49 1.14
N SER A 50 -10.92 -10.00 0.39
CA SER A 50 -9.62 -10.66 0.22
C SER A 50 -8.48 -9.66 0.21
N LEU A 51 -7.33 -10.06 0.75
CA LEU A 51 -6.15 -9.22 0.83
C LEU A 51 -4.92 -10.02 0.42
N ILE A 52 -4.13 -9.45 -0.50
CA ILE A 52 -2.81 -9.94 -0.85
C ILE A 52 -1.79 -8.96 -0.27
N SER A 53 -0.82 -9.45 0.48
CA SER A 53 0.28 -8.65 1.02
C SER A 53 1.63 -9.22 0.59
N VAL A 54 2.47 -8.36 -0.01
CA VAL A 54 3.72 -8.76 -0.67
C VAL A 54 4.91 -8.19 0.08
N GLU A 55 5.85 -9.07 0.49
CA GLU A 55 7.08 -8.71 1.18
C GLU A 55 8.25 -9.55 0.67
N LYS A 56 9.37 -8.89 0.37
CA LYS A 56 10.58 -9.58 -0.10
C LYS A 56 11.45 -10.15 1.02
N ASP A 57 11.44 -9.51 2.19
CA ASP A 57 12.21 -9.97 3.36
C ASP A 57 11.43 -11.07 4.09
N GLU A 58 11.85 -12.31 3.89
CA GLU A 58 11.23 -13.49 4.52
C GLU A 58 11.22 -13.39 6.05
N LYS A 59 12.19 -12.73 6.68
CA LYS A 59 12.24 -12.59 8.15
C LYS A 59 11.14 -11.68 8.66
N LEU A 60 10.86 -10.59 7.95
CA LEU A 60 9.75 -9.70 8.27
C LEU A 60 8.42 -10.38 8.01
N LEU A 61 8.28 -11.02 6.84
CA LEU A 61 7.06 -11.74 6.48
C LEU A 61 6.73 -12.88 7.46
N ASN A 62 7.74 -13.57 8.02
CA ASN A 62 7.51 -14.61 9.01
C ASN A 62 6.95 -14.08 10.33
N ILE A 63 7.23 -12.82 10.67
CA ILE A 63 6.58 -12.15 11.81
C ILE A 63 5.10 -11.95 11.48
N ALA A 64 4.77 -11.40 10.32
CA ALA A 64 3.39 -11.23 9.90
C ALA A 64 2.64 -12.58 9.82
N ARG A 65 3.26 -13.62 9.26
CA ARG A 65 2.67 -14.98 9.22
C ARG A 65 2.24 -15.48 10.59
N SER A 66 3.03 -15.25 11.63
CA SER A 66 2.69 -15.72 12.98
C SER A 66 1.37 -15.14 13.52
N PHE A 67 0.84 -14.09 12.91
CA PHE A 67 -0.42 -13.46 13.30
C PHE A 67 -1.57 -13.71 12.30
N PHE A 68 -1.24 -13.91 11.02
CA PHE A 68 -2.24 -13.83 9.94
C PHE A 68 -2.34 -15.06 9.05
N GLU A 69 -1.46 -16.08 9.19
CA GLU A 69 -1.45 -17.25 8.30
C GLU A 69 -2.73 -18.09 8.35
N ASP A 70 -3.44 -18.04 9.47
CA ASP A 70 -4.70 -18.79 9.66
C ASP A 70 -5.95 -18.02 9.17
N ASP A 71 -5.81 -16.75 8.76
CA ASP A 71 -6.95 -15.99 8.22
C ASP A 71 -7.15 -16.29 6.73
N PRO A 72 -8.25 -16.98 6.34
CA PRO A 72 -8.48 -17.41 4.97
C PRO A 72 -8.68 -16.26 3.97
N ARG A 73 -8.84 -15.02 4.46
CA ARG A 73 -8.98 -13.83 3.62
C ARG A 73 -7.62 -13.30 3.12
N ILE A 74 -6.51 -13.77 3.72
CA ILE A 74 -5.18 -13.17 3.56
C ILE A 74 -4.26 -14.12 2.79
N GLU A 75 -3.62 -13.60 1.75
CA GLU A 75 -2.52 -14.25 1.03
C GLU A 75 -1.22 -13.47 1.31
N LEU A 76 -0.28 -14.10 2.02
CA LEU A 76 1.06 -13.56 2.31
C LEU A 76 2.05 -14.08 1.27
N VAL A 77 2.60 -13.19 0.46
CA VAL A 77 3.49 -13.51 -0.66
C VAL A 77 4.92 -13.08 -0.35
N ASN A 78 5.87 -14.05 -0.38
CA ASN A 78 7.28 -13.73 -0.27
C ASN A 78 7.90 -13.54 -1.64
N GLU A 79 7.87 -12.33 -2.15
CA GLU A 79 8.41 -11.97 -3.47
C GLU A 79 8.82 -10.49 -3.49
N ASP A 80 9.71 -10.13 -4.40
CA ASP A 80 9.94 -8.71 -4.73
C ASP A 80 8.68 -8.11 -5.36
N ALA A 81 8.22 -6.97 -4.84
CA ALA A 81 6.96 -6.38 -5.26
C ALA A 81 6.94 -5.97 -6.74
N SER A 82 8.08 -5.56 -7.33
CA SER A 82 8.15 -5.27 -8.77
C SER A 82 7.96 -6.53 -9.62
N LEU A 83 8.53 -7.66 -9.19
CA LEU A 83 8.34 -8.94 -9.88
C LEU A 83 6.89 -9.41 -9.74
N TRP A 84 6.32 -9.30 -8.53
CA TRP A 84 4.93 -9.67 -8.29
C TRP A 84 3.97 -8.84 -9.17
N ILE A 85 4.16 -7.52 -9.23
CA ILE A 85 3.37 -6.63 -10.10
C ILE A 85 3.45 -7.07 -11.56
N ALA A 86 4.67 -7.31 -12.06
CA ALA A 86 4.89 -7.71 -13.45
C ALA A 86 4.16 -9.02 -13.82
N ASN A 87 4.05 -9.95 -12.87
CA ASN A 87 3.42 -11.26 -13.06
C ASN A 87 1.89 -11.26 -12.80
N ASN A 88 1.29 -10.13 -12.36
CA ASN A 88 -0.11 -10.07 -11.94
C ASN A 88 -0.85 -8.85 -12.51
N LEU A 89 -0.45 -8.35 -13.67
CA LEU A 89 -1.03 -7.14 -14.30
C LEU A 89 -2.53 -7.23 -14.60
N GLU A 90 -3.09 -8.43 -14.66
CA GLU A 90 -4.52 -8.67 -14.90
C GLU A 90 -5.38 -8.48 -13.65
N LYS A 91 -4.78 -8.53 -12.45
CA LYS A 91 -5.50 -8.37 -11.18
C LYS A 91 -6.03 -6.95 -11.01
N ARG A 92 -7.15 -6.81 -10.33
CA ARG A 92 -7.81 -5.52 -10.06
C ARG A 92 -8.24 -5.44 -8.61
N PHE A 93 -7.96 -4.29 -7.96
CA PHE A 93 -8.16 -4.07 -6.53
C PHE A 93 -9.06 -2.87 -6.24
N ASP A 94 -9.80 -2.97 -5.15
CA ASP A 94 -10.64 -1.88 -4.63
C ASP A 94 -9.80 -0.89 -3.82
N LEU A 95 -8.73 -1.38 -3.18
CA LEU A 95 -7.72 -0.60 -2.50
C LEU A 95 -6.34 -1.18 -2.77
N ILE A 96 -5.38 -0.32 -3.09
CA ILE A 96 -3.95 -0.65 -3.09
C ILE A 96 -3.26 0.26 -2.07
N PHE A 97 -2.46 -0.29 -1.19
CA PHE A 97 -1.59 0.42 -0.27
C PHE A 97 -0.12 0.17 -0.64
N ALA A 98 0.64 1.23 -0.89
CA ALA A 98 2.06 1.14 -1.24
C ALA A 98 2.92 1.77 -0.15
N ASP A 99 3.57 0.91 0.63
CA ASP A 99 4.55 1.23 1.67
C ASP A 99 5.94 0.66 1.30
N THR A 100 6.27 0.72 0.02
CA THR A 100 7.56 0.32 -0.56
C THR A 100 7.85 1.13 -1.82
N TRP A 101 9.00 0.92 -2.44
CA TRP A 101 9.40 1.62 -3.67
C TRP A 101 8.60 1.19 -4.90
N ALA A 102 8.26 -0.10 -4.98
CA ALA A 102 7.41 -0.63 -6.03
C ALA A 102 5.99 -0.05 -5.91
N GLY A 103 5.43 0.34 -7.04
CA GLY A 103 4.15 1.06 -7.10
C GLY A 103 4.29 2.57 -6.86
N LYS A 104 5.30 3.01 -6.10
CA LYS A 104 5.57 4.41 -5.77
C LYS A 104 6.57 5.03 -6.76
N PHE A 105 7.81 4.58 -6.77
CA PHE A 105 8.90 5.12 -7.60
C PHE A 105 9.23 4.24 -8.81
N THR A 106 8.92 2.95 -8.73
CA THR A 106 8.96 1.99 -9.84
C THR A 106 7.56 1.43 -10.07
N ASP A 107 7.27 0.94 -11.25
CA ASP A 107 6.03 0.24 -11.61
C ASP A 107 4.72 1.02 -11.39
N LEU A 108 4.80 2.34 -11.19
CA LEU A 108 3.66 3.21 -10.88
C LEU A 108 2.51 3.06 -11.88
N GLU A 109 2.80 3.12 -13.19
CA GLU A 109 1.77 3.02 -14.23
C GLU A 109 1.05 1.67 -14.22
N SER A 110 1.78 0.60 -13.93
CA SER A 110 1.23 -0.74 -13.78
C SER A 110 0.26 -0.81 -12.60
N VAL A 111 0.68 -0.29 -11.44
CA VAL A 111 -0.17 -0.27 -10.24
C VAL A 111 -1.39 0.61 -10.41
N LEU A 112 -1.27 1.78 -11.06
CA LEU A 112 -2.42 2.64 -11.36
C LEU A 112 -3.47 1.91 -12.22
N GLN A 113 -3.06 1.04 -13.16
CA GLN A 113 -3.98 0.23 -13.96
C GLN A 113 -4.66 -0.86 -13.14
N MET A 114 -4.02 -1.35 -12.07
CA MET A 114 -4.58 -2.39 -11.19
C MET A 114 -5.67 -1.86 -10.24
N VAL A 115 -5.80 -0.54 -10.06
CA VAL A 115 -6.88 0.07 -9.28
C VAL A 115 -8.19 -0.04 -10.07
N LYS A 116 -9.28 -0.53 -9.47
CA LYS A 116 -10.61 -0.55 -10.08
C LYS A 116 -11.20 0.88 -10.23
N PRO A 117 -12.15 1.12 -11.14
CA PRO A 117 -12.96 2.34 -11.11
C PRO A 117 -13.57 2.56 -9.71
N ASN A 118 -13.54 3.79 -9.22
CA ASN A 118 -13.87 4.17 -7.83
C ASN A 118 -13.01 3.48 -6.75
N GLY A 119 -11.97 2.76 -7.11
CA GLY A 119 -10.99 2.19 -6.18
C GLY A 119 -10.01 3.25 -5.68
N PHE A 120 -9.35 2.92 -4.57
CA PHE A 120 -8.36 3.79 -3.94
C PHE A 120 -6.94 3.29 -4.16
N TYR A 121 -6.03 4.22 -4.24
CA TYR A 121 -4.60 3.99 -4.13
C TYR A 121 -4.03 4.91 -3.05
N LEU A 122 -3.46 4.34 -2.00
CA LEU A 122 -2.81 5.07 -0.92
C LEU A 122 -1.30 4.83 -0.99
N ILE A 123 -0.54 5.91 -1.02
CA ILE A 123 0.93 5.89 -1.06
C ILE A 123 1.44 6.53 0.22
N ASP A 124 2.33 5.84 0.92
CA ASP A 124 2.96 6.30 2.16
C ASP A 124 4.38 6.86 1.95
N ASP A 125 4.96 7.42 3.01
CA ASP A 125 6.34 7.89 3.07
C ASP A 125 6.65 9.08 2.13
N LEU A 126 5.85 10.12 2.15
CA LEU A 126 6.02 11.28 1.26
C LEU A 126 6.61 12.51 1.96
N ASN A 127 6.56 12.60 3.30
CA ASN A 127 7.19 13.67 4.05
C ASN A 127 8.69 13.43 4.20
N TYR A 128 9.45 14.52 4.27
CA TYR A 128 10.89 14.45 4.47
C TYR A 128 11.25 13.78 5.81
N GLN A 129 12.16 12.80 5.73
CA GLN A 129 12.74 12.14 6.88
C GLN A 129 14.27 12.28 6.83
N ALA A 130 14.89 12.82 7.91
CA ALA A 130 16.31 13.13 7.93
C ALA A 130 17.24 11.90 7.76
N HIS A 131 16.74 10.70 8.03
CA HIS A 131 17.49 9.45 7.88
C HIS A 131 17.35 8.79 6.51
N TRP A 132 16.49 9.33 5.63
CA TRP A 132 16.35 8.83 4.26
C TRP A 132 17.38 9.42 3.31
N PRO A 133 17.74 8.71 2.24
CA PRO A 133 18.66 9.24 1.23
C PRO A 133 18.14 10.55 0.64
N GLY A 134 19.03 11.53 0.42
CA GLY A 134 18.63 12.86 -0.08
C GLY A 134 17.85 12.84 -1.40
N TYR A 135 18.13 11.85 -2.26
CA TYR A 135 17.38 11.67 -3.51
C TYR A 135 15.93 11.15 -3.34
N HIS A 136 15.56 10.69 -2.14
CA HIS A 136 14.19 10.26 -1.86
C HIS A 136 13.21 11.42 -2.04
N GLN A 137 13.52 12.57 -1.44
CA GLN A 137 12.65 13.75 -1.52
C GLN A 137 12.48 14.26 -2.97
N GLU A 138 13.51 14.18 -3.78
CA GLU A 138 13.40 14.54 -5.21
C GLU A 138 12.43 13.60 -5.95
N LYS A 139 12.49 12.30 -5.66
CA LYS A 139 11.54 11.33 -6.22
C LYS A 139 10.11 11.57 -5.76
N VAL A 140 9.92 11.93 -4.48
CA VAL A 140 8.61 12.27 -3.94
C VAL A 140 8.03 13.49 -4.65
N LEU A 141 8.79 14.57 -4.79
CA LEU A 141 8.34 15.77 -5.49
C LEU A 141 7.91 15.48 -6.93
N PHE A 142 8.70 14.69 -7.64
CA PHE A 142 8.38 14.25 -9.01
C PHE A 142 7.10 13.39 -9.05
N LEU A 143 6.95 12.45 -8.11
CA LEU A 143 5.78 11.60 -8.00
C LEU A 143 4.49 12.41 -7.75
N VAL A 144 4.54 13.31 -6.76
CA VAL A 144 3.39 14.14 -6.38
C VAL A 144 2.99 15.06 -7.53
N ASP A 145 3.94 15.71 -8.19
CA ASP A 145 3.68 16.59 -9.36
C ASP A 145 3.04 15.78 -10.51
N LYS A 146 3.56 14.61 -10.81
CA LYS A 146 3.03 13.70 -11.83
C LYS A 146 1.59 13.27 -11.53
N LEU A 147 1.26 12.98 -10.27
CA LEU A 147 -0.06 12.46 -9.88
C LEU A 147 -1.08 13.56 -9.60
N LYS A 148 -0.67 14.78 -9.29
CA LYS A 148 -1.54 15.90 -8.90
C LYS A 148 -2.64 16.19 -9.92
N TYR A 149 -2.33 16.05 -11.20
CA TYR A 149 -3.27 16.33 -12.30
C TYR A 149 -3.51 15.10 -13.17
N HIS A 150 -3.39 13.91 -12.59
CA HIS A 150 -3.56 12.67 -13.36
C HIS A 150 -4.98 12.59 -13.94
N PRO A 151 -5.15 12.36 -15.27
CA PRO A 151 -6.45 12.47 -15.94
C PRO A 151 -7.50 11.48 -15.40
N ASN A 152 -7.06 10.31 -14.95
CA ASN A 152 -7.93 9.21 -14.52
C ASN A 152 -8.09 9.10 -13.01
N PHE A 153 -7.50 10.03 -12.23
CA PHE A 153 -7.58 9.98 -10.77
C PHE A 153 -7.93 11.34 -10.18
N TYR A 154 -8.67 11.31 -9.07
CA TYR A 154 -8.71 12.39 -8.10
C TYR A 154 -7.58 12.15 -7.12
N THR A 155 -6.81 13.18 -6.78
CA THR A 155 -5.62 13.08 -5.94
C THR A 155 -5.72 14.05 -4.77
N PHE A 156 -5.45 13.56 -3.56
CA PHE A 156 -5.49 14.35 -2.36
C PHE A 156 -4.28 14.05 -1.45
N PRO A 157 -3.38 15.01 -1.23
CA PRO A 157 -2.29 14.86 -0.27
C PRO A 157 -2.85 14.97 1.16
N ILE A 158 -2.35 14.12 2.06
CA ILE A 158 -2.73 14.07 3.47
C ILE A 158 -1.45 14.24 4.29
N ASP A 159 -1.36 15.33 5.06
CA ASP A 159 -0.22 15.65 5.92
C ASP A 159 -0.44 15.01 7.31
N VAL A 160 -0.33 13.70 7.35
CA VAL A 160 -0.43 12.87 8.55
C VAL A 160 0.71 11.87 8.51
N GLY A 161 1.33 11.63 9.65
CA GLY A 161 2.43 10.68 9.79
C GLY A 161 3.61 11.01 8.88
N THR A 162 4.07 9.99 8.18
CA THR A 162 5.14 10.09 7.18
C THR A 162 4.71 10.77 5.87
N GLY A 163 3.47 11.25 5.80
CA GLY A 163 2.89 11.91 4.65
C GLY A 163 2.32 10.95 3.62
N LEU A 164 1.06 11.16 3.25
CA LEU A 164 0.30 10.27 2.39
C LEU A 164 -0.17 10.96 1.11
N LEU A 165 -0.35 10.19 0.06
CA LEU A 165 -1.09 10.59 -1.13
C LEU A 165 -2.23 9.60 -1.38
N LEU A 166 -3.46 10.09 -1.27
CA LEU A 166 -4.65 9.31 -1.59
C LEU A 166 -5.12 9.63 -2.99
N LEU A 167 -5.31 8.59 -3.79
CA LEU A 167 -5.89 8.67 -5.12
C LEU A 167 -7.18 7.86 -5.18
N CYS A 168 -8.17 8.39 -5.91
CA CYS A 168 -9.39 7.67 -6.24
C CYS A 168 -9.53 7.61 -7.77
N ARG A 169 -9.64 6.41 -8.34
CA ARG A 169 -9.83 6.23 -9.78
C ARG A 169 -11.23 6.70 -10.19
N LYS A 170 -11.27 7.51 -11.25
CA LYS A 170 -12.52 7.99 -11.87
C LYS A 170 -13.30 6.89 -12.55
#